data_62ac31034dcdd489f76d6f2353b54857
#
_entry.id   62ac31034dcdd489f76d6f2353b54857
#
_cell.length_a   1.000
_cell.length_b   1.000
_cell.length_c   1.000
_cell.angle_alpha   90.00
_cell.angle_beta   90.00
_cell.angle_gamma   90.00
#
_symmetry.space_group_name_H-M   'P 1'
#
loop_
_entity.id
_entity.type
_entity.pdbx_description
1 polymer ?
#
loop_
_entity_poly.entity_id
_entity_poly.type
_entity_poly.pdbx_seq_one_letter_code
_entity_poly.pdbx_strand_id
1 'polypeptide(L)'
;MAGEASGDLHAGGLVAELRRRHPGWQFFGCGGPRLGAAGSELLVQAREVTVVGLVEVLAHLPRIYRLHRRLRRAMRQRRPAAVILVDFPDFNLPLARAAARQGIPVIYFISPQVWAWRERRVEIIRRTVRRMICIFPFEPAFYARHDIQVEYVGHPLVEAARPRRTREAFFAQYGFRPQVPLIALLPGSRRREIQHNLPPMLAAAAQLRQATGAQFVLPAAETVGVEWLEGTIPPAYRPLVRVVGGEAYDALAHAQLAIVASGTATVEAALLRTPMVVVYRLSKYSYWLGRRWVRTPYFAMVNLIAGREVVPELIQDRYQPEAVVNWALKLLDDAGGREDRPEGAPHPACASGAASPRELMLQGYEEVR
;
A
#
# COMPACT_ATOMS: atom_id res chain seq x y z
N MET A 1 -15.24 5.09 10.15
CA MET A 1 -14.33 4.40 11.07
C MET A 1 -13.13 3.92 10.28
N ALA A 2 -12.00 4.57 10.43
CA ALA A 2 -10.73 4.30 9.74
C ALA A 2 -9.61 4.14 10.77
N GLY A 3 -9.04 2.96 10.89
CA GLY A 3 -8.06 2.63 11.94
C GLY A 3 -6.60 2.67 11.50
N GLU A 4 -6.33 2.89 10.21
CA GLU A 4 -4.99 2.93 9.62
C GLU A 4 -4.82 4.15 8.71
N ALA A 5 -3.57 4.48 8.35
CA ALA A 5 -3.26 5.67 7.54
C ALA A 5 -3.91 5.62 6.13
N SER A 6 -3.88 4.47 5.48
CA SER A 6 -4.57 4.26 4.19
C SER A 6 -6.09 4.43 4.33
N GLY A 7 -6.68 3.83 5.37
CA GLY A 7 -8.10 3.99 5.68
C GLY A 7 -8.47 5.44 5.98
N ASP A 8 -7.61 6.18 6.69
CA ASP A 8 -7.81 7.61 7.00
C ASP A 8 -7.80 8.48 5.74
N LEU A 9 -6.88 8.21 4.81
CA LEU A 9 -6.83 8.89 3.51
C LEU A 9 -8.16 8.71 2.75
N HIS A 10 -8.61 7.47 2.61
CA HIS A 10 -9.84 7.15 1.86
C HIS A 10 -11.10 7.65 2.57
N ALA A 11 -11.15 7.52 3.90
CA ALA A 11 -12.27 8.04 4.70
C ALA A 11 -12.34 9.57 4.65
N GLY A 12 -11.20 10.25 4.67
CA GLY A 12 -11.10 11.69 4.54
C GLY A 12 -11.65 12.18 3.19
N GLY A 13 -11.22 11.57 2.09
CA GLY A 13 -11.73 11.86 0.75
C GLY A 13 -13.25 11.63 0.63
N LEU A 14 -13.73 10.50 1.13
CA LEU A 14 -15.17 10.18 1.14
C LEU A 14 -15.98 11.22 1.94
N VAL A 15 -15.53 11.58 3.15
CA VAL A 15 -16.25 12.56 3.99
C VAL A 15 -16.22 13.96 3.37
N ALA A 16 -15.09 14.36 2.78
CA ALA A 16 -15.00 15.65 2.09
C ALA A 16 -16.03 15.74 0.94
N GLU A 17 -16.14 14.68 0.12
CA GLU A 17 -17.10 14.64 -0.98
C GLU A 17 -18.55 14.56 -0.48
N LEU A 18 -18.84 13.78 0.56
CA LEU A 18 -20.17 13.71 1.15
C LEU A 18 -20.62 15.05 1.72
N ARG A 19 -19.71 15.79 2.38
CA ARG A 19 -20.01 17.14 2.89
C ARG A 19 -20.22 18.16 1.78
N ARG A 20 -19.49 18.04 0.69
CA ARG A 20 -19.69 18.90 -0.48
C ARG A 20 -21.11 18.72 -1.07
N ARG A 21 -21.60 17.47 -1.13
CA ARG A 21 -22.95 17.15 -1.62
C ARG A 21 -24.04 17.43 -0.59
N HIS A 22 -23.73 17.24 0.69
CA HIS A 22 -24.67 17.32 1.79
C HIS A 22 -24.07 18.14 2.94
N PRO A 23 -24.04 19.49 2.85
CA PRO A 23 -23.36 20.34 3.84
C PRO A 23 -23.91 20.24 5.27
N GLY A 24 -25.17 19.81 5.43
CA GLY A 24 -25.80 19.63 6.74
C GLY A 24 -25.46 18.31 7.44
N TRP A 25 -24.72 17.40 6.79
CA TRP A 25 -24.38 16.14 7.43
C TRP A 25 -23.24 16.29 8.41
N GLN A 26 -23.41 15.62 9.56
CA GLN A 26 -22.39 15.57 10.61
C GLN A 26 -21.71 14.21 10.66
N PHE A 27 -20.40 14.22 10.81
CA PHE A 27 -19.59 13.01 10.86
C PHE A 27 -18.81 12.92 12.17
N PHE A 28 -18.77 11.75 12.77
CA PHE A 28 -17.98 11.48 13.96
C PHE A 28 -17.44 10.04 13.95
N GLY A 29 -16.33 9.82 14.63
CA GLY A 29 -15.84 8.46 14.75
C GLY A 29 -14.38 8.27 15.10
N CYS A 30 -13.77 7.24 14.49
CA CYS A 30 -12.34 6.94 14.61
C CYS A 30 -11.65 7.27 13.30
N GLY A 31 -10.54 7.98 13.35
CA GLY A 31 -9.72 8.32 12.19
C GLY A 31 -8.46 9.08 12.58
N GLY A 32 -7.76 9.54 11.56
CA GLY A 32 -6.54 10.32 11.68
C GLY A 32 -6.70 11.78 11.23
N PRO A 33 -5.58 12.45 10.95
CA PRO A 33 -5.57 13.86 10.56
C PRO A 33 -6.38 14.17 9.30
N ARG A 34 -6.41 13.26 8.32
CA ARG A 34 -7.12 13.44 7.05
C ARG A 34 -8.64 13.48 7.25
N LEU A 35 -9.16 12.53 8.03
CA LEU A 35 -10.57 12.49 8.37
C LEU A 35 -10.98 13.69 9.24
N GLY A 36 -10.12 14.13 10.18
CA GLY A 36 -10.31 15.32 10.97
C GLY A 36 -10.37 16.59 10.11
N ALA A 37 -9.41 16.75 9.18
CA ALA A 37 -9.36 17.89 8.24
C ALA A 37 -10.59 17.94 7.31
N ALA A 38 -11.16 16.77 6.97
CA ALA A 38 -12.42 16.68 6.23
C ALA A 38 -13.66 17.09 7.06
N GLY A 39 -13.49 17.48 8.34
CA GLY A 39 -14.55 17.98 9.22
C GLY A 39 -15.31 16.90 9.99
N SER A 40 -14.71 15.75 10.21
CA SER A 40 -15.26 14.73 11.11
C SER A 40 -14.78 14.97 12.55
N GLU A 41 -15.70 14.86 13.52
CA GLU A 41 -15.37 14.86 14.95
C GLU A 41 -14.65 13.55 15.32
N LEU A 42 -13.37 13.64 15.69
CA LEU A 42 -12.57 12.47 16.07
C LEU A 42 -12.80 12.10 17.54
N LEU A 43 -13.65 11.11 17.79
CA LEU A 43 -13.84 10.54 19.12
C LEU A 43 -12.67 9.66 19.53
N VAL A 44 -12.02 9.00 18.56
CA VAL A 44 -10.87 8.11 18.74
C VAL A 44 -9.86 8.43 17.65
N GLN A 45 -8.60 8.55 18.03
CA GLN A 45 -7.52 8.74 17.09
C GLN A 45 -7.07 7.38 16.50
N ALA A 46 -6.87 7.29 15.18
CA ALA A 46 -6.41 6.06 14.51
C ALA A 46 -5.12 5.50 15.15
N ARG A 47 -4.17 6.36 15.51
CA ARG A 47 -2.92 5.97 16.22
C ARG A 47 -3.16 5.28 17.57
N GLU A 48 -4.34 5.40 18.16
CA GLU A 48 -4.68 4.75 19.43
C GLU A 48 -5.11 3.29 19.24
N VAL A 49 -5.57 2.93 18.03
CA VAL A 49 -6.07 1.59 17.68
C VAL A 49 -5.08 0.80 16.83
N THR A 50 -4.12 1.48 16.19
CA THR A 50 -3.09 0.84 15.37
C THR A 50 -2.01 0.26 16.27
N VAL A 51 -2.16 -1.02 16.63
CA VAL A 51 -1.16 -1.79 17.38
C VAL A 51 -0.62 -2.88 16.47
N VAL A 52 0.70 -2.92 16.31
CA VAL A 52 1.38 -3.88 15.43
C VAL A 52 2.11 -4.94 16.27
N GLY A 53 1.73 -6.20 16.07
CA GLY A 53 2.34 -7.36 16.73
C GLY A 53 1.40 -8.10 17.67
N LEU A 54 1.49 -9.44 17.67
CA LEU A 54 0.56 -10.32 18.41
C LEU A 54 0.67 -10.12 19.94
N VAL A 55 1.87 -9.96 20.46
CA VAL A 55 2.15 -9.75 21.89
C VAL A 55 1.67 -8.38 22.34
N GLU A 56 1.88 -7.36 21.51
CA GLU A 56 1.45 -5.98 21.81
C GLU A 56 -0.06 -5.84 21.73
N VAL A 57 -0.73 -6.56 20.82
CA VAL A 57 -2.20 -6.60 20.76
C VAL A 57 -2.77 -7.10 22.09
N LEU A 58 -2.19 -8.17 22.68
CA LEU A 58 -2.63 -8.70 23.97
C LEU A 58 -2.46 -7.67 25.10
N ALA A 59 -1.33 -6.97 25.16
CA ALA A 59 -1.06 -5.92 26.15
C ALA A 59 -2.03 -4.72 26.02
N HIS A 60 -2.50 -4.43 24.81
CA HIS A 60 -3.38 -3.29 24.51
C HIS A 60 -4.87 -3.62 24.46
N LEU A 61 -5.27 -4.88 24.65
CA LEU A 61 -6.68 -5.30 24.66
C LEU A 61 -7.58 -4.44 25.55
N PRO A 62 -7.21 -4.09 26.81
CA PRO A 62 -8.05 -3.23 27.65
C PRO A 62 -8.25 -1.84 27.07
N ARG A 63 -7.24 -1.29 26.40
CA ARG A 63 -7.32 0.01 25.72
C ARG A 63 -8.24 -0.08 24.51
N ILE A 64 -8.04 -1.06 23.65
CA ILE A 64 -8.89 -1.31 22.45
C ILE A 64 -10.35 -1.50 22.90
N TYR A 65 -10.60 -2.25 23.96
CA TYR A 65 -11.95 -2.45 24.49
C TYR A 65 -12.59 -1.12 24.96
N ARG A 66 -11.83 -0.26 25.66
CA ARG A 66 -12.31 1.08 26.08
C ARG A 66 -12.68 1.96 24.88
N LEU A 67 -11.87 1.95 23.84
CA LEU A 67 -12.13 2.69 22.61
C LEU A 67 -13.38 2.17 21.89
N HIS A 68 -13.53 0.85 21.80
CA HIS A 68 -14.75 0.22 21.30
C HIS A 68 -15.98 0.64 22.11
N ARG A 69 -15.87 0.62 23.43
CA ARG A 69 -16.98 1.02 24.33
C ARG A 69 -17.35 2.48 24.11
N ARG A 70 -16.38 3.38 23.92
CA ARG A 70 -16.60 4.80 23.62
C ARG A 70 -17.41 4.97 22.32
N LEU A 71 -16.99 4.30 21.24
CA LEU A 71 -17.67 4.36 19.95
C LEU A 71 -19.08 3.76 20.01
N ARG A 72 -19.26 2.61 20.67
CA ARG A 72 -20.59 2.00 20.88
C ARG A 72 -21.53 2.90 21.67
N ARG A 73 -21.02 3.59 22.69
CA ARG A 73 -21.81 4.57 23.48
C ARG A 73 -22.21 5.75 22.60
N ALA A 74 -21.30 6.29 21.81
CA ALA A 74 -21.60 7.38 20.89
C ALA A 74 -22.66 6.99 19.85
N MET A 75 -22.54 5.79 19.23
CA MET A 75 -23.57 5.27 18.32
C MET A 75 -24.95 5.18 18.98
N ARG A 76 -25.02 4.72 20.24
CA ARG A 76 -26.28 4.61 20.98
C ARG A 76 -26.89 5.97 21.30
N GLN A 77 -26.06 6.93 21.70
CA GLN A 77 -26.50 8.27 22.09
C GLN A 77 -26.89 9.15 20.91
N ARG A 78 -26.09 9.10 19.83
CA ARG A 78 -26.27 10.00 18.67
C ARG A 78 -27.13 9.38 17.56
N ARG A 79 -27.36 8.06 17.58
CA ARG A 79 -28.17 7.31 16.59
C ARG A 79 -27.88 7.72 15.15
N PRO A 80 -26.64 7.54 14.64
CA PRO A 80 -26.31 7.95 13.28
C PRO A 80 -27.18 7.18 12.27
N ALA A 81 -27.46 7.83 11.13
CA ALA A 81 -28.24 7.22 10.03
C ALA A 81 -27.54 6.00 9.42
N ALA A 82 -26.20 5.97 9.47
CA ALA A 82 -25.39 4.83 9.03
C ALA A 82 -24.02 4.83 9.72
N VAL A 83 -23.37 3.67 9.74
CA VAL A 83 -21.96 3.50 10.13
C VAL A 83 -21.16 3.10 8.90
N ILE A 84 -20.17 3.90 8.54
CA ILE A 84 -19.22 3.60 7.46
C ILE A 84 -17.94 3.06 8.08
N LEU A 85 -17.57 1.83 7.70
CA LEU A 85 -16.35 1.14 8.11
C LEU A 85 -15.39 1.10 6.93
N VAL A 86 -14.12 1.42 7.16
CA VAL A 86 -13.10 1.44 6.10
C VAL A 86 -12.01 0.45 6.48
N ASP A 87 -11.85 -0.63 5.68
CA ASP A 87 -10.87 -1.69 5.92
C ASP A 87 -10.77 -2.14 7.40
N PHE A 88 -9.58 -2.46 7.92
CA PHE A 88 -9.23 -2.72 9.32
C PHE A 88 -10.18 -3.68 10.06
N PRO A 89 -10.29 -4.95 9.61
CA PRO A 89 -11.35 -5.87 10.01
C PRO A 89 -11.32 -6.27 11.49
N ASP A 90 -10.14 -6.36 12.12
CA ASP A 90 -10.04 -6.77 13.52
C ASP A 90 -10.73 -5.78 14.48
N PHE A 91 -10.73 -4.51 14.13
CA PHE A 91 -11.41 -3.45 14.86
C PHE A 91 -12.83 -3.22 14.36
N ASN A 92 -13.05 -3.22 13.05
CA ASN A 92 -14.30 -2.80 12.43
C ASN A 92 -15.40 -3.87 12.47
N LEU A 93 -15.10 -5.17 12.35
CA LEU A 93 -16.13 -6.22 12.39
C LEU A 93 -16.86 -6.33 13.74
N PRO A 94 -16.19 -6.19 14.90
CA PRO A 94 -16.89 -6.06 16.18
C PRO A 94 -17.79 -4.81 16.28
N LEU A 95 -17.42 -3.68 15.63
CA LEU A 95 -18.27 -2.49 15.56
C LEU A 95 -19.46 -2.71 14.63
N ALA A 96 -19.28 -3.41 13.49
CA ALA A 96 -20.37 -3.80 12.59
C ALA A 96 -21.45 -4.56 13.34
N ARG A 97 -21.06 -5.57 14.15
CA ARG A 97 -21.99 -6.32 14.99
C ARG A 97 -22.72 -5.42 16.00
N ALA A 98 -22.01 -4.46 16.58
CA ALA A 98 -22.60 -3.56 17.57
C ALA A 98 -23.58 -2.56 16.92
N ALA A 99 -23.30 -2.08 15.72
CA ALA A 99 -24.20 -1.20 14.95
C ALA A 99 -25.44 -1.97 14.49
N ALA A 100 -25.28 -3.17 13.93
CA ALA A 100 -26.38 -4.02 13.48
C ALA A 100 -27.35 -4.36 14.65
N ARG A 101 -26.83 -4.68 15.86
CA ARG A 101 -27.66 -4.90 17.06
C ARG A 101 -28.45 -3.67 17.52
N GLN A 102 -28.04 -2.48 17.11
CA GLN A 102 -28.72 -1.21 17.39
C GLN A 102 -29.63 -0.77 16.24
N GLY A 103 -29.79 -1.61 15.20
CA GLY A 103 -30.57 -1.29 14.01
C GLY A 103 -29.93 -0.24 13.10
N ILE A 104 -28.65 0.08 13.28
CA ILE A 104 -27.95 1.07 12.50
C ILE A 104 -27.36 0.40 11.24
N PRO A 105 -27.69 0.85 10.02
CA PRO A 105 -27.15 0.31 8.77
C PRO A 105 -25.62 0.41 8.73
N VAL A 106 -24.95 -0.65 8.30
CA VAL A 106 -23.50 -0.70 8.13
C VAL A 106 -23.15 -0.71 6.66
N ILE A 107 -22.33 0.25 6.26
CA ILE A 107 -21.69 0.33 4.95
C ILE A 107 -20.21 0.00 5.16
N TYR A 108 -19.70 -0.98 4.43
CA TYR A 108 -18.27 -1.31 4.48
C TYR A 108 -17.62 -0.82 3.19
N PHE A 109 -16.83 0.23 3.30
CA PHE A 109 -16.06 0.81 2.21
C PHE A 109 -14.61 0.31 2.27
N ILE A 110 -14.12 -0.20 1.18
CA ILE A 110 -12.87 -0.97 1.07
C ILE A 110 -13.00 -2.29 1.85
N SER A 111 -13.34 -3.31 1.10
CA SER A 111 -13.50 -4.67 1.61
C SER A 111 -12.26 -5.12 2.40
N PRO A 112 -12.42 -5.71 3.57
CA PRO A 112 -11.29 -6.30 4.27
C PRO A 112 -10.79 -7.54 3.52
N GLN A 113 -9.48 -7.76 3.54
CA GLN A 113 -8.82 -8.86 2.81
C GLN A 113 -9.14 -10.25 3.41
N VAL A 114 -10.43 -10.54 3.62
CA VAL A 114 -10.90 -11.83 4.16
C VAL A 114 -10.68 -12.98 3.17
N TRP A 115 -10.57 -12.68 1.89
CA TRP A 115 -10.24 -13.61 0.82
C TRP A 115 -8.78 -14.12 0.90
N ALA A 116 -7.87 -13.35 1.47
CA ALA A 116 -6.47 -13.75 1.66
C ALA A 116 -6.28 -14.63 2.90
N TRP A 117 -7.04 -14.39 3.96
CA TRP A 117 -6.93 -15.08 5.24
C TRP A 117 -8.19 -14.87 6.08
N ARG A 118 -8.54 -15.85 6.91
CA ARG A 118 -9.71 -15.78 7.80
C ARG A 118 -11.06 -15.65 7.08
N GLU A 119 -11.27 -16.41 6.03
CA GLU A 119 -12.49 -16.46 5.21
C GLU A 119 -13.77 -16.63 6.04
N ARG A 120 -13.70 -17.30 7.23
CA ARG A 120 -14.83 -17.42 8.19
C ARG A 120 -15.43 -16.07 8.61
N ARG A 121 -14.71 -14.95 8.40
CA ARG A 121 -15.24 -13.61 8.69
C ARG A 121 -16.30 -13.15 7.70
N VAL A 122 -16.39 -13.77 6.54
CA VAL A 122 -17.41 -13.49 5.53
C VAL A 122 -18.82 -13.67 6.14
N GLU A 123 -19.01 -14.65 7.01
CA GLU A 123 -20.30 -14.85 7.69
C GLU A 123 -20.69 -13.66 8.60
N ILE A 124 -19.72 -12.99 9.22
CA ILE A 124 -19.99 -11.77 9.99
C ILE A 124 -20.44 -10.66 9.06
N ILE A 125 -19.73 -10.50 7.93
CA ILE A 125 -20.05 -9.51 6.91
C ILE A 125 -21.47 -9.74 6.40
N ARG A 126 -21.80 -10.97 6.00
CA ARG A 126 -23.14 -11.35 5.52
C ARG A 126 -24.27 -10.96 6.47
N ARG A 127 -24.04 -11.14 7.79
CA ARG A 127 -25.06 -10.87 8.83
C ARG A 127 -25.14 -9.41 9.26
N THR A 128 -24.11 -8.61 9.03
CA THR A 128 -24.03 -7.28 9.66
C THR A 128 -23.83 -6.13 8.70
N VAL A 129 -23.32 -6.38 7.50
CA VAL A 129 -23.04 -5.35 6.51
C VAL A 129 -24.21 -5.28 5.53
N ARG A 130 -24.82 -4.09 5.42
CA ARG A 130 -25.94 -3.86 4.49
C ARG A 130 -25.45 -3.57 3.07
N ARG A 131 -24.30 -2.88 2.94
CA ARG A 131 -23.66 -2.60 1.66
C ARG A 131 -22.16 -2.78 1.80
N MET A 132 -21.58 -3.57 0.89
CA MET A 132 -20.15 -3.76 0.76
C MET A 132 -19.69 -3.09 -0.52
N ILE A 133 -18.72 -2.20 -0.39
CA ILE A 133 -18.11 -1.48 -1.52
C ILE A 133 -16.68 -1.99 -1.68
N CYS A 134 -16.42 -2.64 -2.80
CA CYS A 134 -15.17 -3.28 -3.14
C CYS A 134 -14.32 -2.41 -4.06
N ILE A 135 -13.01 -2.55 -3.96
CA ILE A 135 -12.05 -1.78 -4.76
C ILE A 135 -11.19 -2.66 -5.68
N PHE A 136 -11.23 -4.00 -5.51
CA PHE A 136 -10.51 -4.92 -6.37
C PHE A 136 -11.47 -5.68 -7.30
N PRO A 137 -11.09 -5.88 -8.58
CA PRO A 137 -11.98 -6.46 -9.58
C PRO A 137 -12.35 -7.93 -9.32
N PHE A 138 -11.55 -8.67 -8.57
CA PHE A 138 -11.83 -10.07 -8.20
C PHE A 138 -12.76 -10.24 -6.98
N GLU A 139 -12.95 -9.18 -6.18
CA GLU A 139 -13.77 -9.25 -4.94
C GLU A 139 -15.25 -9.56 -5.21
N PRO A 140 -15.90 -9.01 -6.25
CA PRO A 140 -17.29 -9.38 -6.57
C PRO A 140 -17.47 -10.88 -6.78
N ALA A 141 -16.57 -11.53 -7.53
CA ALA A 141 -16.61 -12.97 -7.74
C ALA A 141 -16.35 -13.77 -6.47
N PHE A 142 -15.51 -13.27 -5.57
CA PHE A 142 -15.28 -13.87 -4.25
C PHE A 142 -16.54 -13.79 -3.40
N TYR A 143 -17.17 -12.62 -3.26
CA TYR A 143 -18.35 -12.43 -2.43
C TYR A 143 -19.60 -13.12 -2.99
N ALA A 144 -19.74 -13.21 -4.32
CA ALA A 144 -20.82 -13.94 -4.95
C ALA A 144 -20.87 -15.42 -4.56
N ARG A 145 -19.71 -16.06 -4.34
CA ARG A 145 -19.61 -17.46 -3.83
C ARG A 145 -20.15 -17.63 -2.40
N HIS A 146 -20.37 -16.53 -1.69
CA HIS A 146 -20.91 -16.50 -0.33
C HIS A 146 -22.30 -15.84 -0.26
N ASP A 147 -22.99 -15.70 -1.41
CA ASP A 147 -24.31 -15.08 -1.51
C ASP A 147 -24.34 -13.63 -0.98
N ILE A 148 -23.25 -12.89 -1.17
CA ILE A 148 -23.15 -11.47 -0.79
C ILE A 148 -23.03 -10.64 -2.04
N GLN A 149 -24.00 -9.75 -2.26
CA GLN A 149 -23.92 -8.74 -3.30
C GLN A 149 -23.03 -7.58 -2.85
N VAL A 150 -22.12 -7.16 -3.73
CA VAL A 150 -21.19 -6.08 -3.48
C VAL A 150 -21.20 -5.08 -4.64
N GLU A 151 -20.77 -3.86 -4.35
CA GLU A 151 -20.59 -2.81 -5.36
C GLU A 151 -19.10 -2.64 -5.64
N TYR A 152 -18.67 -2.86 -6.87
CA TYR A 152 -17.29 -2.58 -7.30
C TYR A 152 -17.21 -1.16 -7.83
N VAL A 153 -16.31 -0.35 -7.29
CA VAL A 153 -16.16 1.08 -7.63
C VAL A 153 -14.78 1.43 -8.17
N GLY A 154 -13.90 0.46 -8.35
CA GLY A 154 -12.51 0.69 -8.70
C GLY A 154 -11.67 1.13 -7.52
N HIS A 155 -10.36 1.18 -7.72
CA HIS A 155 -9.43 1.53 -6.64
C HIS A 155 -9.29 3.06 -6.53
N PRO A 156 -9.51 3.69 -5.35
CA PRO A 156 -9.40 5.15 -5.19
C PRO A 156 -8.02 5.72 -5.55
N LEU A 157 -6.98 4.90 -5.51
CA LEU A 157 -5.62 5.32 -5.91
C LEU A 157 -5.49 5.64 -7.39
N VAL A 158 -6.38 5.16 -8.27
CA VAL A 158 -6.36 5.48 -9.71
C VAL A 158 -6.41 7.00 -9.95
N GLU A 159 -7.19 7.70 -9.14
CA GLU A 159 -7.25 9.17 -9.20
C GLU A 159 -6.19 9.87 -8.34
N ALA A 160 -5.80 9.25 -7.22
CA ALA A 160 -4.91 9.85 -6.24
C ALA A 160 -3.42 9.71 -6.58
N ALA A 161 -3.01 8.61 -7.24
CA ALA A 161 -1.63 8.34 -7.59
C ALA A 161 -1.18 9.17 -8.80
N ARG A 162 -0.84 10.43 -8.55
CA ARG A 162 -0.32 11.36 -9.58
C ARG A 162 0.88 12.11 -9.03
N PRO A 163 1.92 12.32 -9.83
CA PRO A 163 3.04 13.17 -9.45
C PRO A 163 2.52 14.62 -9.28
N ARG A 164 3.09 15.33 -8.33
CA ARG A 164 2.77 16.73 -8.06
C ARG A 164 3.72 17.69 -8.76
N ARG A 165 4.90 17.20 -9.13
CA ARG A 165 5.97 17.96 -9.80
C ARG A 165 6.34 17.34 -11.12
N THR A 166 6.86 18.17 -12.03
CA THR A 166 7.55 17.66 -13.22
C THR A 166 8.86 16.97 -12.82
N ARG A 167 9.38 16.12 -13.69
CA ARG A 167 10.65 15.44 -13.48
C ARG A 167 11.79 16.43 -13.24
N GLU A 168 11.86 17.49 -14.04
CA GLU A 168 12.88 18.53 -13.96
C GLU A 168 12.85 19.25 -12.60
N ALA A 169 11.65 19.62 -12.14
CA ALA A 169 11.47 20.29 -10.84
C ALA A 169 11.87 19.38 -9.67
N PHE A 170 11.48 18.10 -9.73
CA PHE A 170 11.84 17.10 -8.72
C PHE A 170 13.35 16.84 -8.69
N PHE A 171 13.98 16.67 -9.86
CA PHE A 171 15.42 16.44 -9.98
C PHE A 171 16.22 17.65 -9.49
N ALA A 172 15.83 18.86 -9.88
CA ALA A 172 16.49 20.08 -9.44
C ALA A 172 16.40 20.28 -7.92
N GLN A 173 15.23 20.01 -7.32
CA GLN A 173 15.01 20.18 -5.88
C GLN A 173 15.93 19.27 -5.06
N TYR A 174 16.12 18.02 -5.49
CA TYR A 174 16.88 17.02 -4.73
C TYR A 174 18.31 16.81 -5.23
N GLY A 175 18.72 17.52 -6.27
CA GLY A 175 20.06 17.45 -6.84
C GLY A 175 20.32 16.13 -7.60
N PHE A 176 19.29 15.55 -8.20
CA PHE A 176 19.45 14.37 -9.05
C PHE A 176 19.96 14.76 -10.44
N ARG A 177 20.79 13.91 -11.01
CA ARG A 177 21.32 14.06 -12.37
C ARG A 177 20.38 13.41 -13.37
N PRO A 178 19.86 14.13 -14.40
CA PRO A 178 18.89 13.61 -15.36
C PRO A 178 19.39 12.42 -16.19
N GLN A 179 20.69 12.34 -16.44
CA GLN A 179 21.35 11.31 -17.27
C GLN A 179 21.65 10.02 -16.51
N VAL A 180 21.42 9.99 -15.20
CA VAL A 180 21.72 8.85 -14.34
C VAL A 180 20.41 8.19 -13.92
N PRO A 181 20.29 6.85 -14.00
CA PRO A 181 19.10 6.17 -13.55
C PRO A 181 18.73 6.52 -12.10
N LEU A 182 17.46 6.85 -11.88
CA LEU A 182 16.89 7.04 -10.54
C LEU A 182 16.11 5.79 -10.14
N ILE A 183 16.42 5.25 -8.96
CA ILE A 183 15.74 4.08 -8.39
C ILE A 183 15.03 4.50 -7.11
N ALA A 184 13.72 4.23 -7.01
CA ALA A 184 12.93 4.48 -5.82
C ALA A 184 13.00 3.28 -4.86
N LEU A 185 13.25 3.57 -3.57
CA LEU A 185 13.31 2.56 -2.51
C LEU A 185 12.13 2.76 -1.55
N LEU A 186 11.21 1.80 -1.48
CA LEU A 186 10.03 1.86 -0.64
C LEU A 186 10.03 0.69 0.36
N PRO A 187 10.71 0.81 1.51
CA PRO A 187 10.86 -0.29 2.47
C PRO A 187 9.62 -0.59 3.30
N GLY A 188 8.57 0.21 3.17
CA GLY A 188 7.31 0.09 3.90
C GLY A 188 6.88 1.40 4.57
N SER A 189 5.70 1.37 5.18
CA SER A 189 5.10 2.52 5.88
C SER A 189 5.09 2.39 7.40
N ARG A 190 5.57 1.28 7.96
CA ARG A 190 5.62 1.02 9.39
C ARG A 190 7.06 0.80 9.85
N ARG A 191 7.42 1.33 11.02
CA ARG A 191 8.79 1.25 11.56
C ARG A 191 9.37 -0.17 11.54
N ARG A 192 8.59 -1.17 11.94
CA ARG A 192 9.02 -2.58 11.93
C ARG A 192 9.24 -3.13 10.52
N GLU A 193 8.38 -2.79 9.58
CA GLU A 193 8.57 -3.17 8.17
C GLU A 193 9.89 -2.61 7.64
N ILE A 194 10.13 -1.32 7.87
CA ILE A 194 11.36 -0.63 7.47
C ILE A 194 12.59 -1.29 8.11
N GLN A 195 12.56 -1.59 9.39
CA GLN A 195 13.67 -2.24 10.09
C GLN A 195 14.07 -3.60 9.48
N HIS A 196 13.09 -4.33 8.91
CA HIS A 196 13.36 -5.63 8.27
C HIS A 196 13.70 -5.50 6.78
N ASN A 197 13.08 -4.57 6.07
CA ASN A 197 13.23 -4.47 4.62
C ASN A 197 14.37 -3.54 4.20
N LEU A 198 14.65 -2.46 4.95
CA LEU A 198 15.63 -1.45 4.56
C LEU A 198 17.08 -1.99 4.49
N PRO A 199 17.59 -2.79 5.42
CA PRO A 199 18.99 -3.22 5.39
C PRO A 199 19.38 -3.98 4.11
N PRO A 200 18.67 -5.06 3.67
CA PRO A 200 19.00 -5.73 2.42
C PRO A 200 18.72 -4.86 1.18
N MET A 201 17.77 -3.91 1.26
CA MET A 201 17.49 -2.95 0.19
C MET A 201 18.67 -1.98 -0.01
N LEU A 202 19.27 -1.48 1.07
CA LEU A 202 20.45 -0.63 1.01
C LEU A 202 21.69 -1.37 0.49
N ALA A 203 21.86 -2.64 0.87
CA ALA A 203 22.95 -3.47 0.35
C ALA A 203 22.80 -3.70 -1.16
N ALA A 204 21.58 -3.96 -1.65
CA ALA A 204 21.30 -4.06 -3.08
C ALA A 204 21.54 -2.71 -3.80
N ALA A 205 21.12 -1.59 -3.19
CA ALA A 205 21.35 -0.26 -3.74
C ALA A 205 22.84 0.06 -3.90
N ALA A 206 23.69 -0.34 -2.93
CA ALA A 206 25.13 -0.17 -3.03
C ALA A 206 25.74 -0.93 -4.23
N GLN A 207 25.34 -2.19 -4.41
CA GLN A 207 25.76 -3.00 -5.55
C GLN A 207 25.27 -2.42 -6.89
N LEU A 208 24.00 -1.98 -6.96
CA LEU A 208 23.43 -1.33 -8.15
C LEU A 208 24.17 -0.03 -8.50
N ARG A 209 24.55 0.78 -7.49
CA ARG A 209 25.36 1.98 -7.73
C ARG A 209 26.70 1.65 -8.37
N GLN A 210 27.36 0.60 -7.91
CA GLN A 210 28.63 0.15 -8.50
C GLN A 210 28.45 -0.32 -9.94
N ALA A 211 27.37 -1.04 -10.22
CA ALA A 211 27.11 -1.61 -11.54
C ALA A 211 26.61 -0.57 -12.58
N THR A 212 25.78 0.39 -12.16
CA THR A 212 25.04 1.26 -13.09
C THR A 212 25.27 2.75 -12.86
N GLY A 213 25.93 3.14 -11.78
CA GLY A 213 26.03 4.54 -11.36
C GLY A 213 24.72 5.12 -10.81
N ALA A 214 23.64 4.33 -10.64
CA ALA A 214 22.31 4.78 -10.27
C ALA A 214 22.26 5.65 -9.02
N GLN A 215 21.27 6.52 -8.98
CA GLN A 215 20.89 7.37 -7.85
C GLN A 215 19.67 6.76 -7.15
N PHE A 216 19.51 7.04 -5.84
CA PHE A 216 18.44 6.43 -5.07
C PHE A 216 17.64 7.49 -4.31
N VAL A 217 16.31 7.39 -4.41
CA VAL A 217 15.36 8.17 -3.63
C VAL A 217 14.59 7.27 -2.67
N LEU A 218 14.48 7.70 -1.42
CA LEU A 218 13.84 6.97 -0.34
C LEU A 218 12.72 7.83 0.27
N PRO A 219 11.48 7.73 -0.23
CA PRO A 219 10.38 8.51 0.30
C PRO A 219 9.97 8.02 1.70
N ALA A 220 9.97 8.95 2.65
CA ALA A 220 9.50 8.71 4.00
C ALA A 220 7.97 8.77 4.04
N ALA A 221 7.34 7.71 4.54
CA ALA A 221 5.91 7.72 4.81
C ALA A 221 5.56 8.74 5.91
N GLU A 222 4.43 9.43 5.80
CA GLU A 222 3.95 10.41 6.81
C GLU A 222 3.87 9.80 8.22
N THR A 223 3.59 8.50 8.32
CA THR A 223 3.48 7.75 9.58
C THR A 223 4.81 7.56 10.30
N VAL A 224 5.93 7.73 9.60
CA VAL A 224 7.28 7.44 10.10
C VAL A 224 8.09 8.71 10.29
N GLY A 225 8.01 9.63 9.32
CA GLY A 225 8.75 10.88 9.30
C GLY A 225 10.17 10.75 8.77
N VAL A 226 10.70 11.85 8.23
CA VAL A 226 12.03 11.92 7.59
C VAL A 226 13.14 11.67 8.61
N GLU A 227 13.12 12.39 9.73
CA GLU A 227 14.17 12.32 10.77
C GLU A 227 14.38 10.88 11.30
N TRP A 228 13.27 10.17 11.57
CA TRP A 228 13.38 8.80 12.04
C TRP A 228 13.96 7.88 10.97
N LEU A 229 13.53 8.05 9.71
CA LEU A 229 14.03 7.24 8.60
C LEU A 229 15.52 7.48 8.36
N GLU A 230 15.97 8.73 8.33
CA GLU A 230 17.38 9.11 8.21
C GLU A 230 18.22 8.54 9.36
N GLY A 231 17.69 8.62 10.60
CA GLY A 231 18.33 8.03 11.78
C GLY A 231 18.47 6.51 11.74
N THR A 232 17.62 5.84 10.95
CA THR A 232 17.64 4.37 10.77
C THR A 232 18.68 3.93 9.72
N ILE A 233 19.09 4.83 8.82
CA ILE A 233 20.08 4.53 7.77
C ILE A 233 21.48 4.49 8.39
N PRO A 234 22.20 3.36 8.27
CA PRO A 234 23.59 3.29 8.73
C PRO A 234 24.47 4.35 8.06
N PRO A 235 25.43 4.95 8.77
CA PRO A 235 26.26 6.04 8.24
C PRO A 235 26.91 5.76 6.88
N ALA A 236 27.33 4.52 6.64
CA ALA A 236 27.95 4.09 5.38
C ALA A 236 27.02 4.20 4.17
N TYR A 237 25.70 4.14 4.37
CA TYR A 237 24.70 4.20 3.28
C TYR A 237 24.05 5.58 3.13
N ARG A 238 24.26 6.52 4.07
CA ARG A 238 23.68 7.88 3.98
C ARG A 238 24.03 8.63 2.70
N PRO A 239 25.29 8.58 2.20
CA PRO A 239 25.62 9.24 0.93
C PRO A 239 25.01 8.56 -0.30
N LEU A 240 24.48 7.34 -0.15
CA LEU A 240 23.92 6.55 -1.23
C LEU A 240 22.50 6.98 -1.60
N VAL A 241 21.68 7.35 -0.60
CA VAL A 241 20.25 7.57 -0.74
C VAL A 241 19.85 8.99 -0.36
N ARG A 242 18.90 9.56 -1.11
CA ARG A 242 18.25 10.83 -0.77
C ARG A 242 16.90 10.54 -0.13
N VAL A 243 16.74 10.86 1.15
CA VAL A 243 15.45 10.79 1.85
C VAL A 243 14.61 12.01 1.47
N VAL A 244 13.34 11.78 1.13
CA VAL A 244 12.37 12.81 0.76
C VAL A 244 11.08 12.63 1.56
N GLY A 245 10.42 13.72 1.97
CA GLY A 245 9.23 13.67 2.82
C GLY A 245 7.93 13.71 2.03
N GLY A 246 7.06 12.70 2.16
CA GLY A 246 5.70 12.74 1.61
C GLY A 246 5.58 12.77 0.08
N GLU A 247 6.64 12.46 -0.64
CA GLU A 247 6.71 12.57 -2.11
C GLU A 247 6.85 11.20 -2.80
N ALA A 248 6.14 10.19 -2.29
CA ALA A 248 6.21 8.83 -2.83
C ALA A 248 5.76 8.77 -4.31
N TYR A 249 4.75 9.54 -4.70
CA TYR A 249 4.25 9.55 -6.07
C TYR A 249 5.23 10.21 -7.05
N ASP A 250 5.87 11.33 -6.64
CA ASP A 250 6.91 11.96 -7.45
C ASP A 250 8.14 11.04 -7.59
N ALA A 251 8.56 10.43 -6.47
CA ALA A 251 9.67 9.48 -6.45
C ALA A 251 9.40 8.27 -7.39
N LEU A 252 8.20 7.69 -7.34
CA LEU A 252 7.81 6.59 -8.21
C LEU A 252 7.70 7.03 -9.68
N ALA A 253 6.95 8.10 -9.96
CA ALA A 253 6.68 8.54 -11.33
C ALA A 253 7.96 8.91 -12.10
N HIS A 254 8.98 9.39 -11.40
CA HIS A 254 10.22 9.85 -12.02
C HIS A 254 11.37 8.84 -11.95
N ALA A 255 11.18 7.71 -11.25
CA ALA A 255 12.15 6.63 -11.20
C ALA A 255 12.02 5.70 -12.42
N GLN A 256 13.16 5.19 -12.90
CA GLN A 256 13.21 4.16 -13.93
C GLN A 256 12.87 2.77 -13.38
N LEU A 257 13.06 2.58 -12.09
CA LEU A 257 12.80 1.32 -11.35
C LEU A 257 12.43 1.63 -9.91
N ALA A 258 11.63 0.77 -9.30
CA ALA A 258 11.37 0.81 -7.86
C ALA A 258 11.67 -0.54 -7.19
N ILE A 259 12.20 -0.51 -5.97
CA ILE A 259 12.29 -1.67 -5.07
C ILE A 259 11.27 -1.43 -3.97
N VAL A 260 10.19 -2.21 -3.96
CA VAL A 260 8.98 -1.90 -3.19
C VAL A 260 8.65 -3.01 -2.22
N ALA A 261 8.49 -2.68 -0.94
CA ALA A 261 7.93 -3.63 0.02
C ALA A 261 6.48 -3.97 -0.33
N SER A 262 6.14 -5.26 -0.23
CA SER A 262 4.77 -5.72 -0.52
C SER A 262 3.72 -4.95 0.30
N GLY A 263 2.69 -4.45 -0.37
CA GLY A 263 1.61 -3.65 0.19
C GLY A 263 0.96 -2.77 -0.87
N THR A 264 0.20 -1.78 -0.44
CA THR A 264 -0.50 -0.81 -1.31
C THR A 264 0.45 -0.07 -2.26
N ALA A 265 1.71 0.16 -1.83
CA ALA A 265 2.72 0.82 -2.66
C ALA A 265 3.00 0.09 -3.99
N THR A 266 2.74 -1.21 -4.08
CA THR A 266 2.87 -1.96 -5.34
C THR A 266 1.79 -1.55 -6.34
N VAL A 267 0.57 -1.26 -5.89
CA VAL A 267 -0.50 -0.72 -6.73
C VAL A 267 -0.17 0.72 -7.17
N GLU A 268 0.35 1.54 -6.26
CA GLU A 268 0.78 2.91 -6.56
C GLU A 268 1.87 2.94 -7.65
N ALA A 269 2.88 2.07 -7.53
CA ALA A 269 3.93 1.95 -8.53
C ALA A 269 3.39 1.47 -9.89
N ALA A 270 2.46 0.52 -9.91
CA ALA A 270 1.82 0.04 -11.14
C ALA A 270 1.00 1.15 -11.82
N LEU A 271 0.20 1.90 -11.06
CA LEU A 271 -0.60 3.02 -11.56
C LEU A 271 0.27 4.14 -12.15
N LEU A 272 1.45 4.37 -11.58
CA LEU A 272 2.47 5.30 -12.07
C LEU A 272 3.36 4.72 -13.16
N ARG A 273 3.09 3.46 -13.58
CA ARG A 273 3.84 2.74 -14.63
C ARG A 273 5.34 2.59 -14.34
N THR A 274 5.69 2.53 -13.06
CA THR A 274 7.08 2.33 -12.62
C THR A 274 7.38 0.85 -12.53
N PRO A 275 8.30 0.30 -13.32
CA PRO A 275 8.75 -1.08 -13.16
C PRO A 275 9.26 -1.34 -11.77
N MET A 276 8.97 -2.52 -11.21
CA MET A 276 9.30 -2.77 -9.81
C MET A 276 9.78 -4.19 -9.52
N VAL A 277 10.61 -4.30 -8.49
CA VAL A 277 10.91 -5.56 -7.80
C VAL A 277 10.25 -5.52 -6.44
N VAL A 278 9.35 -6.46 -6.19
CA VAL A 278 8.65 -6.53 -4.90
C VAL A 278 9.46 -7.35 -3.92
N VAL A 279 9.66 -6.78 -2.73
CA VAL A 279 10.43 -7.40 -1.66
C VAL A 279 9.61 -7.44 -0.38
N TYR A 280 9.83 -8.45 0.46
CA TYR A 280 9.23 -8.44 1.79
C TYR A 280 9.94 -9.38 2.75
N ARG A 281 10.22 -8.87 3.95
CA ARG A 281 10.81 -9.65 5.04
C ARG A 281 10.05 -9.38 6.33
N LEU A 282 9.59 -10.45 6.96
CA LEU A 282 9.01 -10.47 8.30
C LEU A 282 10.01 -11.09 9.28
N SER A 283 9.78 -10.92 10.57
CA SER A 283 10.47 -11.73 11.57
C SER A 283 10.22 -13.23 11.32
N LYS A 284 11.22 -14.08 11.57
CA LYS A 284 11.13 -15.53 11.33
C LYS A 284 9.89 -16.14 12.01
N TYR A 285 9.57 -15.70 13.23
CA TYR A 285 8.38 -16.18 13.97
C TYR A 285 7.07 -15.76 13.32
N SER A 286 6.94 -14.49 12.91
CA SER A 286 5.74 -14.00 12.24
C SER A 286 5.51 -14.70 10.91
N TYR A 287 6.56 -14.96 10.15
CA TYR A 287 6.48 -15.67 8.89
C TYR A 287 6.08 -17.13 9.08
N TRP A 288 6.73 -17.86 10.00
CA TRP A 288 6.42 -19.27 10.27
C TRP A 288 4.97 -19.45 10.73
N LEU A 289 4.47 -18.57 11.60
CA LEU A 289 3.09 -18.58 12.05
C LEU A 289 2.12 -18.18 10.94
N GLY A 290 2.44 -17.13 10.17
CA GLY A 290 1.59 -16.59 9.10
C GLY A 290 1.47 -17.53 7.89
N ARG A 291 2.54 -18.26 7.54
CA ARG A 291 2.56 -19.18 6.38
C ARG A 291 1.45 -20.23 6.41
N ARG A 292 1.01 -20.69 7.59
CA ARG A 292 -0.08 -21.66 7.71
C ARG A 292 -1.47 -21.05 7.45
N TRP A 293 -1.58 -19.72 7.46
CA TRP A 293 -2.86 -19.00 7.45
C TRP A 293 -3.07 -18.21 6.16
N VAL A 294 -2.00 -17.87 5.46
CA VAL A 294 -2.06 -17.16 4.17
C VAL A 294 -2.29 -18.19 3.07
N ARG A 295 -3.38 -18.03 2.32
CA ARG A 295 -3.81 -18.93 1.25
C ARG A 295 -3.67 -18.34 -0.14
N THR A 296 -3.10 -17.13 -0.26
CA THR A 296 -2.92 -16.46 -1.54
C THR A 296 -1.65 -16.95 -2.24
N PRO A 297 -1.68 -17.14 -3.56
CA PRO A 297 -0.51 -17.56 -4.32
C PRO A 297 0.54 -16.44 -4.42
N TYR A 298 0.14 -15.18 -4.24
CA TYR A 298 1.01 -13.99 -4.39
C TYR A 298 0.97 -13.12 -3.15
N PHE A 299 2.06 -12.36 -2.93
CA PHE A 299 2.18 -11.38 -1.85
C PHE A 299 1.98 -9.94 -2.35
N ALA A 300 2.37 -9.63 -3.59
CA ALA A 300 2.18 -8.33 -4.19
C ALA A 300 0.71 -8.13 -4.58
N MET A 301 0.13 -6.99 -4.21
CA MET A 301 -1.24 -6.65 -4.59
C MET A 301 -1.43 -6.64 -6.11
N VAL A 302 -0.43 -6.21 -6.86
CA VAL A 302 -0.43 -6.22 -8.34
C VAL A 302 -0.63 -7.64 -8.88
N ASN A 303 0.15 -8.62 -8.40
CA ASN A 303 0.04 -10.01 -8.81
C ASN A 303 -1.30 -10.64 -8.38
N LEU A 304 -1.80 -10.27 -7.19
CA LEU A 304 -3.11 -10.71 -6.70
C LEU A 304 -4.26 -10.18 -7.57
N ILE A 305 -4.19 -8.91 -7.97
CA ILE A 305 -5.22 -8.30 -8.84
C ILE A 305 -5.19 -8.93 -10.22
N ALA A 306 -4.02 -9.12 -10.80
CA ALA A 306 -3.84 -9.75 -12.11
C ALA A 306 -4.11 -11.26 -12.11
N GLY A 307 -4.11 -11.93 -10.94
CA GLY A 307 -4.24 -13.38 -10.83
C GLY A 307 -3.04 -14.17 -11.35
N ARG A 308 -1.94 -13.49 -11.70
CA ARG A 308 -0.68 -14.04 -12.22
C ARG A 308 0.53 -13.23 -11.76
N GLU A 309 1.72 -13.77 -11.95
CA GLU A 309 2.96 -13.04 -11.68
C GLU A 309 3.19 -11.97 -12.77
N VAL A 310 2.96 -10.71 -12.45
CA VAL A 310 3.24 -9.54 -13.27
C VAL A 310 4.57 -8.91 -12.86
N VAL A 311 4.87 -8.94 -11.56
CA VAL A 311 6.09 -8.41 -10.97
C VAL A 311 6.82 -9.49 -10.18
N PRO A 312 8.17 -9.53 -10.17
CA PRO A 312 8.93 -10.49 -9.38
C PRO A 312 8.74 -10.23 -7.89
N GLU A 313 8.54 -11.32 -7.13
CA GLU A 313 8.39 -11.29 -5.67
C GLU A 313 9.58 -11.97 -4.99
N LEU A 314 10.35 -11.20 -4.25
CA LEU A 314 11.47 -11.69 -3.44
C LEU A 314 11.09 -11.66 -1.96
N ILE A 315 10.56 -12.76 -1.47
CA ILE A 315 9.98 -12.85 -0.13
C ILE A 315 10.88 -13.67 0.79
N GLN A 316 11.13 -13.20 2.01
CA GLN A 316 11.90 -13.87 3.07
C GLN A 316 13.30 -14.30 2.61
N ASP A 317 13.54 -15.62 2.47
CA ASP A 317 14.86 -16.17 2.14
C ASP A 317 15.26 -15.85 0.68
N ARG A 318 14.30 -15.61 -0.20
CA ARG A 318 14.53 -15.15 -1.58
C ARG A 318 14.91 -13.67 -1.65
N TYR A 319 14.63 -12.88 -0.60
CA TYR A 319 15.00 -11.48 -0.51
C TYR A 319 16.47 -11.36 -0.11
N GLN A 320 17.35 -11.55 -1.08
CA GLN A 320 18.80 -11.34 -0.95
C GLN A 320 19.20 -10.15 -1.86
N PRO A 321 20.22 -9.36 -1.46
CA PRO A 321 20.68 -8.21 -2.26
C PRO A 321 21.00 -8.60 -3.71
N GLU A 322 21.66 -9.72 -3.93
CA GLU A 322 22.06 -10.22 -5.24
C GLU A 322 20.85 -10.56 -6.12
N ALA A 323 19.80 -11.14 -5.54
CA ALA A 323 18.56 -11.43 -6.26
C ALA A 323 17.84 -10.15 -6.69
N VAL A 324 17.83 -9.12 -5.83
CA VAL A 324 17.29 -7.79 -6.15
C VAL A 324 18.09 -7.15 -7.29
N VAL A 325 19.43 -7.19 -7.21
CA VAL A 325 20.32 -6.65 -8.23
C VAL A 325 20.09 -7.32 -9.57
N ASN A 326 20.02 -8.64 -9.61
CA ASN A 326 19.79 -9.40 -10.84
C ASN A 326 18.48 -9.02 -11.55
N TRP A 327 17.38 -8.85 -10.80
CA TRP A 327 16.12 -8.39 -11.36
C TRP A 327 16.17 -6.92 -11.78
N ALA A 328 16.79 -6.08 -10.95
CA ALA A 328 16.92 -4.66 -11.23
C ALA A 328 17.70 -4.39 -12.53
N LEU A 329 18.81 -5.09 -12.73
CA LEU A 329 19.61 -4.96 -13.96
C LEU A 329 18.79 -5.37 -15.19
N LYS A 330 18.08 -6.50 -15.15
CA LYS A 330 17.21 -6.93 -16.27
C LYS A 330 16.17 -5.87 -16.64
N LEU A 331 15.56 -5.21 -15.62
CA LEU A 331 14.54 -4.20 -15.85
C LEU A 331 15.11 -2.83 -16.27
N LEU A 332 16.37 -2.54 -15.94
CA LEU A 332 17.08 -1.32 -16.35
C LEU A 332 17.69 -1.44 -17.73
N ASP A 333 18.27 -2.58 -18.08
CA ASP A 333 18.87 -2.81 -19.41
C ASP A 333 17.83 -2.64 -20.53
N ASP A 334 16.60 -3.08 -20.28
CA ASP A 334 15.47 -2.85 -21.18
C ASP A 334 15.08 -1.36 -21.33
N ALA A 335 15.46 -0.50 -20.37
CA ALA A 335 15.19 0.94 -20.42
C ALA A 335 16.25 1.71 -21.24
N GLY A 336 17.53 1.34 -21.13
CA GLY A 336 18.65 1.99 -21.81
C GLY A 336 18.67 1.75 -23.33
N GLY A 337 17.95 0.76 -23.81
CA GLY A 337 17.91 0.41 -25.23
C GLY A 337 17.13 1.40 -26.12
N ARG A 338 16.43 2.40 -25.57
CA ARG A 338 15.59 3.33 -26.37
C ARG A 338 16.19 4.72 -26.61
N GLU A 339 17.03 5.24 -25.71
CA GLU A 339 17.49 6.65 -25.81
C GLU A 339 18.80 6.83 -26.57
N ASP A 340 19.67 5.81 -26.69
CA ASP A 340 21.01 5.94 -27.32
C ASP A 340 21.24 5.05 -28.56
N ARG A 341 20.21 4.45 -29.14
CA ARG A 341 20.35 3.64 -30.35
C ARG A 341 20.05 4.42 -31.61
N PRO A 342 20.86 4.27 -32.65
CA PRO A 342 20.50 4.77 -33.99
C PRO A 342 19.20 4.10 -34.44
N GLU A 343 18.28 4.88 -35.02
CA GLU A 343 17.04 4.36 -35.61
C GLU A 343 17.34 3.18 -36.53
N GLY A 344 16.84 2.00 -36.24
CA GLY A 344 16.99 0.82 -37.09
C GLY A 344 17.88 -0.32 -36.55
N ALA A 345 18.55 -0.18 -35.41
CA ALA A 345 19.34 -1.27 -34.84
C ALA A 345 18.48 -2.28 -34.09
N PRO A 346 18.49 -3.59 -34.41
CA PRO A 346 17.66 -4.61 -33.72
C PRO A 346 18.10 -4.80 -32.27
N HIS A 347 17.11 -4.94 -31.37
CA HIS A 347 17.32 -5.28 -29.97
C HIS A 347 17.80 -6.73 -29.83
N PRO A 348 18.82 -7.06 -29.00
CA PRO A 348 19.24 -8.45 -28.82
C PRO A 348 18.11 -9.40 -28.37
N ALA A 349 17.09 -8.91 -27.65
CA ALA A 349 15.88 -9.65 -27.31
C ALA A 349 14.87 -9.71 -28.49
N CYS A 350 14.92 -8.81 -29.47
CA CYS A 350 14.04 -8.84 -30.65
C CYS A 350 14.43 -9.88 -31.70
N ALA A 351 15.58 -10.53 -31.56
CA ALA A 351 15.93 -11.68 -32.39
C ALA A 351 15.00 -12.88 -32.19
N SER A 352 14.23 -12.92 -31.10
CA SER A 352 13.27 -13.98 -30.81
C SER A 352 11.79 -13.54 -30.89
N GLY A 353 11.48 -12.28 -31.17
CA GLY A 353 10.10 -11.76 -31.18
C GLY A 353 9.39 -11.75 -29.82
N ALA A 354 10.09 -12.05 -28.75
CA ALA A 354 9.54 -12.05 -27.38
C ALA A 354 9.61 -10.66 -26.74
N ALA A 355 8.54 -10.23 -26.09
CA ALA A 355 8.53 -8.99 -25.30
C ALA A 355 9.52 -9.06 -24.13
N SER A 356 10.18 -7.94 -23.83
CA SER A 356 11.13 -7.87 -22.72
C SER A 356 10.43 -8.00 -21.34
N PRO A 357 11.13 -8.41 -20.27
CA PRO A 357 10.57 -8.48 -18.93
C PRO A 357 9.91 -7.16 -18.48
N ARG A 358 10.49 -6.02 -18.84
CA ARG A 358 9.93 -4.69 -18.56
C ARG A 358 8.64 -4.43 -19.35
N GLU A 359 8.60 -4.78 -20.62
CA GLU A 359 7.41 -4.60 -21.47
C GLU A 359 6.26 -5.49 -20.99
N LEU A 360 6.53 -6.76 -20.67
CA LEU A 360 5.52 -7.67 -20.10
C LEU A 360 4.97 -7.16 -18.76
N MET A 361 5.83 -6.59 -17.92
CA MET A 361 5.42 -5.98 -16.66
C MET A 361 4.51 -4.77 -16.91
N LEU A 362 4.89 -3.85 -17.80
CA LEU A 362 4.09 -2.67 -18.13
C LEU A 362 2.75 -3.02 -18.77
N GLN A 363 2.69 -4.07 -19.59
CA GLN A 363 1.43 -4.62 -20.12
C GLN A 363 0.55 -5.15 -18.98
N GLY A 364 1.12 -5.90 -18.04
CA GLY A 364 0.38 -6.40 -16.89
C GLY A 364 -0.16 -5.29 -15.97
N TYR A 365 0.41 -4.10 -15.97
CA TYR A 365 -0.11 -2.97 -15.21
C TYR A 365 -1.45 -2.43 -15.75
N GLU A 366 -1.73 -2.61 -17.04
CA GLU A 366 -3.03 -2.23 -17.60
C GLU A 366 -4.18 -3.11 -17.04
N GLU A 367 -3.87 -4.34 -16.63
CA GLU A 367 -4.85 -5.23 -15.99
C GLU A 367 -5.17 -4.81 -14.55
N VAL A 368 -4.30 -4.01 -13.94
CA VAL A 368 -4.40 -3.54 -12.55
C VAL A 368 -5.08 -2.16 -12.45
N ARG A 369 -5.11 -1.43 -13.55
CA ARG A 369 -5.69 -0.09 -13.68
C ARG A 369 -7.20 -0.14 -13.85
#